data_009860abf94c0b8692e8cbfaf75541dd
#
_entry.id   009860abf94c0b8692e8cbfaf75541dd
#
_cell.length_a   1.000
_cell.length_b   1.000
_cell.length_c   1.000
_cell.angle_alpha   90.00
_cell.angle_beta   90.00
_cell.angle_gamma   90.00
#
_symmetry.space_group_name_H-M   'P 1'
#
loop_
_entity.id
_entity.type
_entity.pdbx_description
1 polymer ?
#
loop_
_entity_poly.entity_id
_entity_poly.type
_entity_poly.pdbx_seq_one_letter_code
_entity_poly.pdbx_strand_id
1 'polypeptide(L)'
;MSTRAIVWAAGLCSLSLVVVGCRSTGEPSRTAPIVPAAQAAFSAPRNTEVDAPARTPRDQQQPNSKVSENERRSVGKASRVVPLALALVGAPYRWGGADPRGFDCSGFVMYVYGRAGVSLPHGTVKQYRLGTPVARKELAPGDIVFFDRLNHSGIYIGDGRFVHASKSGDAVKVARLDEAWFERRWVGARRLPVTDRQSRSDD
;
A
#
# COMPACT_ATOMS: atom_id res chain seq x y z
N MET A 1 34.87 -14.50 -54.59
CA MET A 1 33.92 -15.49 -55.15
C MET A 1 34.03 -16.75 -54.31
N SER A 2 33.13 -16.95 -53.35
CA SER A 2 32.87 -18.26 -52.75
C SER A 2 31.62 -18.18 -51.90
N THR A 3 30.52 -18.64 -52.44
CA THR A 3 29.19 -18.76 -51.85
C THR A 3 29.17 -19.99 -50.94
N ARG A 4 28.89 -19.80 -49.65
CA ARG A 4 28.61 -20.91 -48.72
C ARG A 4 27.09 -20.97 -48.49
N ALA A 5 26.48 -22.00 -49.04
CA ALA A 5 25.09 -22.38 -48.80
C ALA A 5 24.95 -22.95 -47.36
N ILE A 6 24.01 -22.43 -46.59
CA ILE A 6 23.60 -22.99 -45.31
C ILE A 6 22.37 -23.86 -45.52
N VAL A 7 22.55 -25.16 -45.26
CA VAL A 7 21.50 -26.18 -45.31
C VAL A 7 20.69 -26.13 -44.00
N TRP A 8 19.37 -25.97 -44.15
CA TRP A 8 18.43 -26.10 -43.02
C TRP A 8 18.02 -27.57 -42.88
N ALA A 9 18.36 -28.19 -41.76
CA ALA A 9 17.85 -29.50 -41.42
C ALA A 9 16.51 -29.35 -40.66
N ALA A 10 15.42 -29.85 -41.30
CA ALA A 10 14.11 -29.95 -40.69
C ALA A 10 14.07 -31.16 -39.74
N GLY A 11 13.97 -30.91 -38.44
CA GLY A 11 13.72 -31.92 -37.44
C GLY A 11 12.23 -32.09 -37.18
N LEU A 12 11.65 -33.20 -37.65
CA LEU A 12 10.32 -33.66 -37.27
C LEU A 12 10.32 -34.17 -35.84
N CYS A 13 9.64 -33.47 -34.93
CA CYS A 13 9.43 -33.94 -33.55
C CYS A 13 8.00 -34.46 -33.40
N SER A 14 7.90 -35.79 -33.21
CA SER A 14 6.65 -36.54 -33.09
C SER A 14 5.87 -36.13 -31.84
N LEU A 15 4.60 -35.83 -32.03
CA LEU A 15 3.60 -35.52 -31.00
C LEU A 15 3.10 -36.85 -30.40
N SER A 16 3.51 -37.18 -29.20
CA SER A 16 2.93 -38.28 -28.40
C SER A 16 1.83 -37.73 -27.50
N LEU A 17 0.60 -38.04 -27.85
CA LEU A 17 -0.59 -37.73 -27.07
C LEU A 17 -0.73 -38.76 -25.95
N VAL A 18 -0.47 -38.38 -24.69
CA VAL A 18 -0.81 -39.20 -23.52
C VAL A 18 -2.15 -38.69 -22.95
N VAL A 19 -3.19 -39.45 -23.20
CA VAL A 19 -4.51 -39.28 -22.59
C VAL A 19 -4.47 -39.96 -21.20
N VAL A 20 -4.38 -39.18 -20.13
CA VAL A 20 -4.59 -39.67 -18.77
C VAL A 20 -6.01 -39.36 -18.35
N GLY A 21 -6.83 -40.37 -18.29
CA GLY A 21 -8.20 -40.31 -17.77
C GLY A 21 -8.20 -40.08 -16.25
N CYS A 22 -8.74 -39.01 -15.77
CA CYS A 22 -9.06 -38.79 -14.36
C CYS A 22 -10.42 -39.41 -14.04
N ARG A 23 -10.40 -40.47 -13.24
CA ARG A 23 -11.58 -41.01 -12.56
C ARG A 23 -11.96 -40.07 -11.44
N SER A 24 -13.20 -39.59 -11.52
CA SER A 24 -13.93 -38.93 -10.44
C SER A 24 -14.27 -39.97 -9.37
N THR A 25 -13.78 -39.76 -8.15
CA THR A 25 -14.26 -40.50 -6.96
C THR A 25 -14.77 -39.49 -5.93
N GLY A 26 -16.04 -39.65 -5.68
CA GLY A 26 -16.94 -39.24 -4.61
C GLY A 26 -16.42 -38.45 -3.41
N GLU A 27 -17.11 -37.37 -3.24
CA GLU A 27 -17.16 -36.52 -2.05
C GLU A 27 -18.02 -37.23 -0.97
N PRO A 28 -17.61 -37.26 0.30
CA PRO A 28 -18.58 -37.38 1.38
C PRO A 28 -18.79 -36.03 2.06
N SER A 29 -19.98 -35.49 1.91
CA SER A 29 -20.58 -34.46 2.76
C SER A 29 -20.29 -34.71 4.25
N ARG A 30 -19.58 -33.80 4.88
CA ARG A 30 -19.55 -33.68 6.34
C ARG A 30 -20.47 -32.56 6.78
N THR A 31 -21.65 -32.97 7.20
CA THR A 31 -22.62 -32.19 7.96
C THR A 31 -21.99 -31.69 9.25
N ALA A 32 -21.92 -30.37 9.43
CA ALA A 32 -21.52 -29.74 10.69
C ALA A 32 -22.69 -29.84 11.70
N PRO A 33 -22.43 -30.13 12.99
CA PRO A 33 -23.49 -30.14 13.98
C PRO A 33 -23.91 -28.72 14.38
N ILE A 34 -25.23 -28.53 14.37
CA ILE A 34 -25.91 -27.32 14.88
C ILE A 34 -25.82 -27.37 16.41
N VAL A 35 -25.20 -26.35 17.01
CA VAL A 35 -25.19 -26.15 18.46
C VAL A 35 -26.39 -25.28 18.83
N PRO A 36 -27.30 -25.69 19.73
CA PRO A 36 -28.41 -24.85 20.14
C PRO A 36 -27.96 -23.74 21.07
N ALA A 37 -28.48 -22.56 20.83
CA ALA A 37 -28.28 -21.37 21.67
C ALA A 37 -28.87 -21.58 23.06
N ALA A 38 -28.02 -21.58 24.08
CA ALA A 38 -28.43 -21.51 25.47
C ALA A 38 -28.83 -20.08 25.82
N GLN A 39 -30.10 -19.86 26.08
CA GLN A 39 -30.60 -18.61 26.65
C GLN A 39 -30.21 -18.55 28.12
N ALA A 40 -29.24 -17.67 28.45
CA ALA A 40 -28.97 -17.31 29.83
C ALA A 40 -29.84 -16.12 30.22
N ALA A 41 -30.79 -16.37 31.10
CA ALA A 41 -31.63 -15.36 31.74
C ALA A 41 -30.76 -14.47 32.64
N PHE A 42 -30.71 -13.18 32.31
CA PHE A 42 -30.04 -12.18 33.11
C PHE A 42 -31.02 -11.59 34.11
N SER A 43 -30.92 -12.06 35.38
CA SER A 43 -31.63 -11.46 36.52
C SER A 43 -30.91 -10.19 36.98
N ALA A 44 -31.60 -9.07 36.97
CA ALA A 44 -31.16 -7.81 37.53
C ALA A 44 -31.12 -7.82 39.07
N PRO A 45 -30.12 -7.30 39.71
CA PRO A 45 -30.19 -6.95 41.12
C PRO A 45 -30.70 -5.52 41.32
N ARG A 46 -31.53 -5.36 42.32
CA ARG A 46 -32.20 -4.15 42.78
C ARG A 46 -31.23 -3.12 43.32
N ASN A 47 -31.62 -1.86 43.12
CA ASN A 47 -31.07 -0.64 43.74
C ASN A 47 -30.92 -0.76 45.25
N THR A 48 -29.73 -0.40 45.74
CA THR A 48 -29.57 0.18 47.08
C THR A 48 -28.90 1.54 46.90
N GLU A 49 -29.68 2.54 47.23
CA GLU A 49 -29.32 3.94 47.42
C GLU A 49 -28.36 4.05 48.60
N VAL A 50 -27.16 4.58 48.40
CA VAL A 50 -26.27 5.08 49.44
C VAL A 50 -25.56 6.33 48.93
N ASP A 51 -26.01 7.42 49.56
CA ASP A 51 -25.31 8.64 49.96
C ASP A 51 -24.09 9.11 49.18
N ALA A 52 -24.23 10.35 48.65
CA ALA A 52 -23.18 11.09 47.97
C ALA A 52 -22.29 11.85 48.98
N PRO A 53 -20.97 11.81 48.82
CA PRO A 53 -20.13 12.93 49.28
C PRO A 53 -19.58 13.76 48.13
N ALA A 54 -19.74 15.07 48.32
CA ALA A 54 -18.95 16.21 47.86
C ALA A 54 -18.15 16.13 46.56
N ARG A 55 -18.60 16.96 45.61
CA ARG A 55 -17.90 17.33 44.39
C ARG A 55 -16.58 18.02 44.69
N THR A 56 -15.46 17.38 44.41
CA THR A 56 -14.17 18.04 44.19
C THR A 56 -14.13 18.62 42.77
N PRO A 57 -13.50 19.78 42.55
CA PRO A 57 -13.40 20.37 41.21
C PRO A 57 -12.62 19.43 40.29
N ARG A 58 -13.25 19.01 39.24
CA ARG A 58 -12.65 18.23 38.13
C ARG A 58 -11.61 19.14 37.48
N ASP A 59 -10.33 18.90 37.75
CA ASP A 59 -9.22 19.38 36.94
C ASP A 59 -9.55 19.02 35.48
N GLN A 60 -9.94 20.04 34.75
CA GLN A 60 -10.04 19.97 33.29
C GLN A 60 -8.61 19.90 32.77
N GLN A 61 -8.07 18.69 32.70
CA GLN A 61 -6.90 18.42 31.91
C GLN A 61 -7.29 18.68 30.45
N GLN A 62 -7.10 19.92 30.03
CA GLN A 62 -7.10 20.30 28.61
C GLN A 62 -6.03 19.44 27.93
N PRO A 63 -6.37 18.69 26.87
CA PRO A 63 -5.38 17.98 26.08
C PRO A 63 -4.37 19.01 25.57
N ASN A 64 -3.11 18.77 25.87
CA ASN A 64 -1.94 19.59 25.57
C ASN A 64 -1.96 20.07 24.11
N SER A 65 -2.38 21.30 23.86
CA SER A 65 -2.62 21.93 22.56
C SER A 65 -1.32 22.40 21.86
N LYS A 66 -0.20 21.72 22.12
CA LYS A 66 1.09 21.98 21.45
C LYS A 66 1.49 20.90 20.46
N VAL A 67 0.53 20.25 19.83
CA VAL A 67 0.81 19.59 18.55
C VAL A 67 1.04 20.70 17.56
N SER A 68 2.26 20.86 17.09
CA SER A 68 2.65 21.98 16.22
C SER A 68 1.75 21.97 14.99
N GLU A 69 1.37 23.16 14.50
CA GLU A 69 0.56 23.32 13.32
C GLU A 69 1.15 22.58 12.09
N ASN A 70 2.47 22.39 12.13
CA ASN A 70 3.21 21.60 11.17
C ASN A 70 2.91 20.08 11.26
N GLU A 71 2.69 19.54 12.47
CA GLU A 71 2.26 18.14 12.67
C GLU A 71 0.81 17.93 12.21
N ARG A 72 -0.09 18.86 12.52
CA ARG A 72 -1.48 18.81 12.01
C ARG A 72 -1.55 18.90 10.49
N ARG A 73 -0.69 19.71 9.89
CA ARG A 73 -0.55 19.80 8.43
C ARG A 73 0.05 18.52 7.82
N SER A 74 1.02 17.90 8.42
CA SER A 74 1.60 16.64 7.93
C SER A 74 0.61 15.47 8.02
N VAL A 75 -0.17 15.39 9.10
CA VAL A 75 -1.24 14.39 9.27
C VAL A 75 -2.38 14.59 8.26
N GLY A 76 -2.79 15.84 7.98
CA GLY A 76 -3.86 16.13 7.01
C GLY A 76 -3.53 15.75 5.56
N LYS A 77 -2.28 15.47 5.26
CA LYS A 77 -1.76 15.23 3.90
C LYS A 77 -1.42 13.78 3.63
N ALA A 78 -0.87 13.07 4.60
CA ALA A 78 -0.85 11.62 4.61
C ALA A 78 -2.27 11.09 4.41
N SER A 79 -3.29 11.79 4.92
CA SER A 79 -4.71 11.47 4.74
C SER A 79 -5.20 11.53 3.30
N ARG A 80 -4.53 12.28 2.38
CA ARG A 80 -4.92 12.36 0.96
C ARG A 80 -4.14 11.40 0.07
N VAL A 81 -2.84 11.24 0.31
CA VAL A 81 -1.95 10.40 -0.53
C VAL A 81 -2.35 8.94 -0.46
N VAL A 82 -2.60 8.41 0.73
CA VAL A 82 -2.93 6.99 0.94
C VAL A 82 -4.24 6.58 0.27
N PRO A 83 -5.38 7.28 0.45
CA PRO A 83 -6.61 6.95 -0.26
C PRO A 83 -6.46 7.01 -1.79
N LEU A 84 -5.73 8.00 -2.32
CA LEU A 84 -5.46 8.10 -3.75
C LEU A 84 -4.62 6.92 -4.27
N ALA A 85 -3.62 6.48 -3.51
CA ALA A 85 -2.80 5.33 -3.86
C ALA A 85 -3.63 4.04 -3.88
N LEU A 86 -4.48 3.83 -2.86
CA LEU A 86 -5.34 2.65 -2.74
C LEU A 86 -6.41 2.61 -3.83
N ALA A 87 -6.95 3.75 -4.24
CA ALA A 87 -7.95 3.84 -5.31
C ALA A 87 -7.40 3.40 -6.69
N LEU A 88 -6.09 3.30 -6.85
CA LEU A 88 -5.43 2.88 -8.09
C LEU A 88 -5.00 1.41 -8.08
N VAL A 89 -5.25 0.67 -6.99
CA VAL A 89 -4.98 -0.77 -6.94
C VAL A 89 -5.76 -1.49 -8.04
N GLY A 90 -5.07 -2.33 -8.80
CA GLY A 90 -5.61 -3.00 -9.98
C GLY A 90 -5.31 -2.28 -11.31
N ALA A 91 -4.86 -1.02 -11.31
CA ALA A 91 -4.43 -0.36 -12.53
C ALA A 91 -3.22 -1.09 -13.15
N PRO A 92 -3.19 -1.27 -14.49
CA PRO A 92 -2.16 -2.07 -15.14
C PRO A 92 -0.76 -1.45 -15.01
N TYR A 93 0.27 -2.29 -14.97
CA TYR A 93 1.64 -1.81 -15.14
C TYR A 93 1.92 -1.45 -16.60
N ARG A 94 2.55 -0.31 -16.82
CA ARG A 94 3.05 0.12 -18.13
C ARG A 94 4.38 0.85 -17.95
N TRP A 95 5.42 0.36 -18.60
CA TRP A 95 6.73 1.05 -18.59
C TRP A 95 6.60 2.49 -19.12
N GLY A 96 7.15 3.46 -18.37
CA GLY A 96 7.02 4.87 -18.67
C GLY A 96 5.60 5.44 -18.47
N GLY A 97 4.67 4.65 -17.92
CA GLY A 97 3.30 5.07 -17.68
C GLY A 97 3.15 5.93 -16.44
N ALA A 98 2.27 6.93 -16.51
CA ALA A 98 2.03 7.89 -15.44
C ALA A 98 0.57 8.37 -15.38
N ASP A 99 -0.35 7.55 -15.86
CA ASP A 99 -1.80 7.82 -15.85
C ASP A 99 -2.61 6.52 -15.59
N PRO A 100 -3.93 6.58 -15.30
CA PRO A 100 -4.73 5.40 -14.98
C PRO A 100 -4.81 4.31 -16.05
N ARG A 101 -4.38 4.58 -17.29
CA ARG A 101 -4.26 3.56 -18.35
C ARG A 101 -3.03 2.67 -18.17
N GLY A 102 -2.14 3.03 -17.25
CA GLY A 102 -1.00 2.23 -16.83
C GLY A 102 0.10 3.06 -16.19
N PHE A 103 0.73 2.48 -15.18
CA PHE A 103 1.80 3.10 -14.39
C PHE A 103 3.07 2.27 -14.40
N ASP A 104 4.23 2.94 -14.44
CA ASP A 104 5.43 2.38 -13.82
C ASP A 104 5.54 2.80 -12.34
N CYS A 105 6.54 2.29 -11.61
CA CYS A 105 6.66 2.55 -10.18
C CYS A 105 6.78 4.04 -9.85
N SER A 106 7.60 4.78 -10.57
CA SER A 106 7.82 6.22 -10.35
C SER A 106 6.70 7.10 -10.91
N GLY A 107 6.07 6.69 -12.00
CA GLY A 107 4.91 7.35 -12.58
C GLY A 107 3.68 7.24 -11.70
N PHE A 108 3.50 6.09 -11.03
CA PHE A 108 2.48 5.90 -9.99
C PHE A 108 2.67 6.90 -8.84
N VAL A 109 3.89 6.97 -8.28
CA VAL A 109 4.21 7.92 -7.20
C VAL A 109 3.98 9.36 -7.66
N MET A 110 4.48 9.72 -8.85
CA MET A 110 4.31 11.06 -9.45
C MET A 110 2.82 11.41 -9.58
N TYR A 111 2.01 10.52 -10.11
CA TYR A 111 0.57 10.74 -10.31
C TYR A 111 -0.16 10.95 -8.99
N VAL A 112 0.04 10.06 -8.02
CA VAL A 112 -0.63 10.13 -6.71
C VAL A 112 -0.30 11.43 -5.99
N TYR A 113 0.98 11.80 -5.96
CA TYR A 113 1.41 13.06 -5.35
C TYR A 113 0.92 14.29 -6.11
N GLY A 114 0.91 14.24 -7.44
CA GLY A 114 0.32 15.28 -8.28
C GLY A 114 -1.17 15.52 -7.97
N ARG A 115 -1.93 14.45 -7.77
CA ARG A 115 -3.34 14.52 -7.32
C ARG A 115 -3.48 15.06 -5.89
N ALA A 116 -2.47 14.87 -5.06
CA ALA A 116 -2.40 15.43 -3.71
C ALA A 116 -1.84 16.87 -3.68
N GLY A 117 -1.55 17.48 -4.85
CA GLY A 117 -1.07 18.85 -4.97
C GLY A 117 0.45 19.01 -4.91
N VAL A 118 1.23 17.92 -5.03
CA VAL A 118 2.70 17.94 -5.03
C VAL A 118 3.23 17.48 -6.38
N SER A 119 3.87 18.38 -7.12
CA SER A 119 4.51 18.03 -8.39
C SER A 119 5.83 17.29 -8.15
N LEU A 120 5.96 16.09 -8.74
CA LEU A 120 7.16 15.27 -8.69
C LEU A 120 7.67 14.98 -10.10
N PRO A 121 9.01 14.86 -10.27
CA PRO A 121 9.57 14.37 -11.53
C PRO A 121 9.27 12.88 -11.71
N HIS A 122 9.15 12.44 -12.95
CA HIS A 122 9.19 11.03 -13.29
C HIS A 122 10.62 10.47 -13.10
N GLY A 123 10.74 9.34 -12.43
CA GLY A 123 12.00 8.64 -12.17
C GLY A 123 12.37 8.57 -10.68
N THR A 124 12.58 7.34 -10.20
CA THR A 124 12.87 7.02 -8.79
C THR A 124 14.08 7.75 -8.25
N VAL A 125 15.18 7.83 -9.02
CA VAL A 125 16.41 8.54 -8.62
C VAL A 125 16.16 10.03 -8.39
N LYS A 126 15.34 10.66 -9.25
CA LYS A 126 14.97 12.07 -9.10
C LYS A 126 14.09 12.28 -7.88
N GLN A 127 13.12 11.40 -7.66
CA GLN A 127 12.23 11.43 -6.50
C GLN A 127 12.98 11.21 -5.18
N TYR A 128 13.98 10.30 -5.17
CA TYR A 128 14.81 10.03 -3.99
C TYR A 128 15.63 11.24 -3.52
N ARG A 129 15.90 12.21 -4.37
CA ARG A 129 16.64 13.45 -4.04
C ARG A 129 15.75 14.50 -3.38
N LEU A 130 14.43 14.27 -3.32
CA LEU A 130 13.45 15.22 -2.79
C LEU A 130 13.05 14.84 -1.36
N GLY A 131 12.61 15.85 -0.61
CA GLY A 131 12.12 15.67 0.75
C GLY A 131 13.19 15.32 1.78
N THR A 132 12.75 14.94 2.97
CA THR A 132 13.63 14.55 4.08
C THR A 132 13.82 13.04 4.14
N PRO A 133 15.02 12.53 4.44
CA PRO A 133 15.23 11.11 4.70
C PRO A 133 14.40 10.66 5.92
N VAL A 134 13.84 9.44 5.84
CA VAL A 134 13.08 8.81 6.92
C VAL A 134 13.69 7.45 7.23
N ALA A 135 13.97 7.21 8.51
CA ALA A 135 14.41 5.89 8.95
C ALA A 135 13.26 4.88 8.86
N ARG A 136 13.57 3.60 8.57
CA ARG A 136 12.55 2.55 8.39
C ARG A 136 11.58 2.43 9.58
N LYS A 137 12.09 2.62 10.81
CA LYS A 137 11.29 2.61 12.05
C LYS A 137 10.40 3.84 12.26
N GLU A 138 10.64 4.91 11.49
CA GLU A 138 9.95 6.20 11.59
C GLU A 138 8.99 6.43 10.41
N LEU A 139 8.75 5.38 9.61
CA LEU A 139 7.83 5.45 8.48
C LEU A 139 6.43 5.85 8.92
N ALA A 140 5.86 6.81 8.21
CA ALA A 140 4.47 7.23 8.36
C ALA A 140 3.71 7.09 7.03
N PRO A 141 2.39 6.84 7.07
CA PRO A 141 1.57 6.78 5.86
C PRO A 141 1.79 7.99 4.97
N GLY A 142 2.00 7.72 3.67
CA GLY A 142 2.34 8.74 2.67
C GLY A 142 3.84 8.86 2.39
N ASP A 143 4.75 8.27 3.16
CA ASP A 143 6.18 8.27 2.82
C ASP A 143 6.44 7.47 1.53
N ILE A 144 7.39 7.94 0.71
CA ILE A 144 7.84 7.21 -0.46
C ILE A 144 8.94 6.25 -0.02
N VAL A 145 8.78 4.98 -0.34
CA VAL A 145 9.74 3.91 -0.07
C VAL A 145 10.47 3.50 -1.34
N PHE A 146 11.77 3.21 -1.23
CA PHE A 146 12.65 2.95 -2.37
C PHE A 146 13.42 1.64 -2.20
N PHE A 147 13.58 0.92 -3.31
CA PHE A 147 14.19 -0.40 -3.35
C PHE A 147 15.12 -0.55 -4.56
N ASP A 148 15.91 -1.65 -4.55
CA ASP A 148 16.66 -2.15 -5.67
C ASP A 148 17.54 -1.08 -6.34
N ARG A 149 18.45 -0.46 -5.59
CA ARG A 149 19.36 0.59 -6.08
C ARG A 149 18.63 1.77 -6.75
N LEU A 150 17.42 2.09 -6.28
CA LEU A 150 16.52 3.09 -6.86
C LEU A 150 15.88 2.70 -8.19
N ASN A 151 15.78 1.41 -8.50
CA ASN A 151 15.02 0.92 -9.65
C ASN A 151 13.52 0.73 -9.33
N HIS A 152 13.14 0.81 -8.05
CA HIS A 152 11.76 0.60 -7.64
C HIS A 152 11.36 1.53 -6.50
N SER A 153 10.07 1.93 -6.50
CA SER A 153 9.47 2.77 -5.47
C SER A 153 8.00 2.46 -5.24
N GLY A 154 7.50 2.90 -4.10
CA GLY A 154 6.08 2.81 -3.74
C GLY A 154 5.73 3.81 -2.66
N ILE A 155 4.47 3.82 -2.23
CA ILE A 155 3.92 4.71 -1.21
C ILE A 155 3.56 3.88 0.02
N TYR A 156 4.17 4.18 1.16
CA TYR A 156 3.87 3.53 2.43
C TYR A 156 2.47 3.90 2.93
N ILE A 157 1.71 2.91 3.39
CA ILE A 157 0.31 3.07 3.81
C ILE A 157 0.06 2.71 5.28
N GLY A 158 1.13 2.38 6.04
CA GLY A 158 1.02 1.93 7.43
C GLY A 158 1.17 0.41 7.57
N ASP A 159 1.37 -0.05 8.81
CA ASP A 159 1.40 -1.46 9.21
C ASP A 159 2.38 -2.32 8.38
N GLY A 160 3.53 -1.77 8.03
CA GLY A 160 4.53 -2.45 7.20
C GLY A 160 4.11 -2.67 5.75
N ARG A 161 3.04 -2.01 5.27
CA ARG A 161 2.48 -2.16 3.91
C ARG A 161 2.74 -0.93 3.06
N PHE A 162 2.83 -1.14 1.74
CA PHE A 162 2.95 -0.06 0.77
C PHE A 162 2.24 -0.43 -0.54
N VAL A 163 1.87 0.58 -1.32
CA VAL A 163 1.28 0.42 -2.66
C VAL A 163 2.33 0.74 -3.71
N HIS A 164 2.43 -0.08 -4.74
CA HIS A 164 3.36 0.11 -5.84
C HIS A 164 2.82 -0.41 -7.17
N ALA A 165 3.28 0.15 -8.29
CA ALA A 165 3.14 -0.47 -9.60
C ALA A 165 4.24 -1.52 -9.74
N SER A 166 3.88 -2.80 -9.83
CA SER A 166 4.78 -3.92 -9.60
C SER A 166 5.80 -4.12 -10.73
N LYS A 167 5.39 -4.70 -11.85
CA LYS A 167 6.25 -5.00 -13.01
C LYS A 167 5.41 -5.27 -14.25
N SER A 168 6.05 -5.38 -15.41
CA SER A 168 5.38 -5.75 -16.66
C SER A 168 4.55 -7.04 -16.52
N GLY A 169 3.32 -7.02 -17.02
CA GLY A 169 2.36 -8.13 -16.90
C GLY A 169 1.64 -8.20 -15.55
N ASP A 170 1.83 -7.22 -14.68
CA ASP A 170 1.22 -7.12 -13.36
C ASP A 170 0.48 -5.75 -13.23
N ALA A 171 -0.01 -5.44 -12.05
CA ALA A 171 -0.80 -4.25 -11.76
C ALA A 171 -0.25 -3.50 -10.52
N VAL A 172 -0.83 -2.34 -10.25
CA VAL A 172 -0.69 -1.65 -8.96
C VAL A 172 -1.29 -2.54 -7.88
N LYS A 173 -0.52 -2.78 -6.82
CA LYS A 173 -0.93 -3.65 -5.71
C LYS A 173 -0.34 -3.23 -4.37
N VAL A 174 -0.88 -3.79 -3.31
CA VAL A 174 -0.33 -3.70 -1.95
C VAL A 174 0.70 -4.82 -1.78
N ALA A 175 1.84 -4.48 -1.17
CA ALA A 175 2.88 -5.41 -0.76
C ALA A 175 3.34 -5.10 0.67
N ARG A 176 4.12 -6.01 1.27
CA ARG A 176 4.69 -5.84 2.61
C ARG A 176 6.18 -5.55 2.55
N LEU A 177 6.65 -4.70 3.45
CA LEU A 177 8.09 -4.37 3.57
C LEU A 177 8.94 -5.55 4.06
N ASP A 178 8.33 -6.52 4.75
CA ASP A 178 8.98 -7.73 5.27
C ASP A 178 9.01 -8.89 4.27
N GLU A 179 8.41 -8.73 3.08
CA GLU A 179 8.61 -9.69 2.00
C GLU A 179 10.09 -9.73 1.61
N ALA A 180 10.66 -10.92 1.54
CA ALA A 180 12.09 -11.15 1.38
C ALA A 180 12.72 -10.40 0.19
N TRP A 181 11.96 -10.13 -0.88
CA TRP A 181 12.48 -9.38 -2.02
C TRP A 181 12.69 -7.91 -1.67
N PHE A 182 11.72 -7.26 -1.01
CA PHE A 182 11.77 -5.85 -0.62
C PHE A 182 12.71 -5.61 0.56
N GLU A 183 12.69 -6.52 1.54
CA GLU A 183 13.56 -6.42 2.71
C GLU A 183 15.04 -6.39 2.32
N ARG A 184 15.49 -7.33 1.46
CA ARG A 184 16.88 -7.41 1.01
C ARG A 184 17.29 -6.27 0.05
N ARG A 185 16.31 -5.58 -0.55
CA ARG A 185 16.57 -4.50 -1.52
C ARG A 185 16.19 -3.12 -1.02
N TRP A 186 15.92 -3.00 0.26
CA TRP A 186 15.62 -1.71 0.86
C TRP A 186 16.76 -0.71 0.64
N VAL A 187 16.43 0.50 0.16
CA VAL A 187 17.37 1.62 -0.04
C VAL A 187 17.11 2.72 0.98
N GLY A 188 15.86 3.08 1.20
CA GLY A 188 15.48 4.15 2.11
C GLY A 188 14.09 4.67 1.85
N ALA A 189 13.72 5.74 2.57
CA ALA A 189 12.45 6.41 2.38
C ALA A 189 12.61 7.93 2.38
N ARG A 190 11.61 8.63 1.81
CA ARG A 190 11.53 10.08 1.75
C ARG A 190 10.15 10.56 2.16
N ARG A 191 10.13 11.58 3.03
CA ARG A 191 8.93 12.34 3.38
C ARG A 191 8.94 13.66 2.65
N LEU A 192 7.88 13.91 1.90
CA LEU A 192 7.74 15.17 1.17
C LEU A 192 6.90 16.17 1.98
N PRO A 193 7.29 17.46 2.02
CA PRO A 193 6.42 18.49 2.57
C PRO A 193 5.26 18.68 1.58
N VAL A 194 4.06 18.33 2.00
CA VAL A 194 2.86 18.63 1.20
C VAL A 194 2.30 19.95 1.71
N THR A 195 2.53 21.09 1.05
CA THR A 195 1.96 22.39 1.42
C THR A 195 0.54 22.55 0.87
N ASP A 196 -0.41 22.95 1.69
CA ASP A 196 -1.74 23.31 1.24
C ASP A 196 -1.64 24.62 0.46
N ARG A 197 -1.93 24.58 -0.84
CA ARG A 197 -1.81 25.75 -1.72
C ARG A 197 -3.05 26.66 -1.63
N GLN A 198 -3.98 26.36 -0.73
CA GLN A 198 -5.24 27.11 -0.61
C GLN A 198 -5.19 28.34 0.30
N SER A 199 -4.04 28.63 0.95
CA SER A 199 -3.93 29.81 1.82
C SER A 199 -3.17 31.00 1.21
N ARG A 200 -3.07 31.10 -0.12
CA ARG A 200 -2.37 32.19 -0.81
C ARG A 200 -3.19 32.91 -1.88
N SER A 201 -4.49 32.92 -1.76
CA SER A 201 -5.36 33.68 -2.68
C SER A 201 -6.17 34.79 -2.02
N ASP A 202 -5.77 35.25 -0.83
CA ASP A 202 -6.38 36.43 -0.19
C ASP A 202 -5.26 37.34 0.35
N ASP A 203 -4.51 38.02 -0.57
CA ASP A 203 -3.79 39.26 -0.36
C ASP A 203 -3.70 40.03 -1.67
#